data_a6c63c779b15b5a62e0f6e2a13f880b2
#
_entry.id   a6c63c779b15b5a62e0f6e2a13f880b2
#
_cell.length_a   1.000
_cell.length_b   1.000
_cell.length_c   1.000
_cell.angle_alpha   90.00
_cell.angle_beta   90.00
_cell.angle_gamma   90.00
#
_symmetry.space_group_name_H-M   'P 1'
#
loop_
_entity.id
_entity.type
_entity.pdbx_description
1 polymer ?
#
loop_
_entity_poly.entity_id
_entity_poly.type
_entity_poly.pdbx_seq_one_letter_code
_entity_poly.pdbx_strand_id
1 'polypeptide(L)'
;MEELLQSLLDRVEGSFAAAIGTLDGLLVEGVRRKRVDLEAAIAEHAALLRQARTAYAGSLGTPRVQELLVAGHPVVGYARMVRALTGPKPREDLFLLLLLGPEANLGQARLQAARSAETLAEVVGWLT
;
A
#
# COMPACT_ATOMS: atom_id res chain seq x y z
N MET A 1 6.18 -13.01 1.66
CA MET A 1 5.47 -11.71 1.77
C MET A 1 4.85 -11.45 3.13
N GLU A 2 4.30 -12.46 3.77
CA GLU A 2 3.70 -12.28 5.09
C GLU A 2 4.72 -11.78 6.13
N GLU A 3 5.90 -12.35 6.14
CA GLU A 3 6.95 -11.94 7.09
C GLU A 3 7.37 -10.49 6.90
N LEU A 4 7.42 -10.03 5.65
CA LEU A 4 7.74 -8.65 5.35
C LEU A 4 6.66 -7.71 5.87
N LEU A 5 5.40 -8.07 5.72
CA LEU A 5 4.28 -7.28 6.24
C LEU A 5 4.26 -7.26 7.76
N GLN A 6 4.55 -8.39 8.42
CA GLN A 6 4.68 -8.43 9.88
C GLN A 6 5.81 -7.53 10.35
N SER A 7 6.96 -7.60 9.67
CA SER A 7 8.11 -6.76 9.99
C SER A 7 7.76 -5.27 9.85
N LEU A 8 6.98 -4.92 8.84
CA LEU A 8 6.53 -3.54 8.65
C LEU A 8 5.69 -3.07 9.84
N LEU A 9 4.74 -3.89 10.30
CA LEU A 9 3.94 -3.55 11.47
C LEU A 9 4.81 -3.38 12.71
N ASP A 10 5.85 -4.20 12.87
CA ASP A 10 6.76 -4.09 14.01
C ASP A 10 7.54 -2.77 14.01
N ARG A 11 7.80 -2.22 12.84
CA ARG A 11 8.61 -1.01 12.66
C ARG A 11 7.82 0.28 12.69
N VAL A 12 6.50 0.20 12.58
CA VAL A 12 5.65 1.39 12.55
C VAL A 12 4.72 1.36 13.75
N GLU A 13 5.05 2.14 14.75
CA GLU A 13 4.25 2.26 15.96
C GLU A 13 2.88 2.84 15.61
N GLY A 14 1.84 2.21 16.14
CA GLY A 14 0.46 2.62 15.87
C GLY A 14 -0.16 2.00 14.63
N SER A 15 0.61 1.24 13.85
CA SER A 15 0.05 0.48 12.74
C SER A 15 -0.62 -0.80 13.24
N PHE A 16 -1.69 -1.23 12.57
CA PHE A 16 -2.40 -2.43 13.01
C PHE A 16 -2.77 -3.39 11.87
N ALA A 17 -2.52 -3.01 10.64
CA ALA A 17 -2.72 -3.89 9.50
C ALA A 17 -1.85 -3.44 8.33
N ALA A 18 -1.38 -4.41 7.57
CA ALA A 18 -0.64 -4.16 6.33
C ALA A 18 -1.07 -5.20 5.30
N ALA A 19 -1.19 -4.77 4.06
CA ALA A 19 -1.67 -5.65 3.01
C ALA A 19 -1.08 -5.24 1.66
N ILE A 20 -1.05 -6.20 0.75
CA ILE A 20 -0.69 -5.97 -0.64
C ILE A 20 -1.94 -6.25 -1.47
N GLY A 21 -2.28 -5.35 -2.36
CA GLY A 21 -3.41 -5.52 -3.25
C GLY A 21 -3.09 -5.09 -4.66
N THR A 22 -4.02 -5.40 -5.56
CA THR A 22 -3.95 -4.97 -6.96
C THR A 22 -4.83 -3.75 -7.16
N LEU A 23 -4.55 -2.97 -8.19
CA LEU A 23 -5.40 -1.83 -8.55
C LEU A 23 -6.81 -2.25 -8.96
N ASP A 24 -7.01 -3.52 -9.29
CA ASP A 24 -8.35 -4.07 -9.53
C ASP A 24 -9.13 -4.34 -8.24
N GLY A 25 -8.49 -4.18 -7.09
CA GLY A 25 -9.14 -4.34 -5.81
C GLY A 25 -9.05 -5.72 -5.18
N LEU A 26 -8.09 -6.54 -5.61
CA LEU A 26 -7.91 -7.90 -5.09
C LEU A 26 -6.82 -7.93 -4.02
N LEU A 27 -7.12 -8.54 -2.90
CA LEU A 27 -6.16 -8.76 -1.83
C LEU A 27 -5.20 -9.88 -2.24
N VAL A 28 -3.90 -9.60 -2.21
CA VAL A 28 -2.84 -10.58 -2.49
C VAL A 28 -2.35 -11.23 -1.20
N GLU A 29 -2.01 -10.42 -0.23
CA GLU A 29 -1.53 -10.89 1.07
C GLU A 29 -1.85 -9.83 2.12
N GLY A 30 -2.10 -10.24 3.36
CA GLY A 30 -2.39 -9.29 4.41
C GLY A 30 -2.13 -9.85 5.79
N VAL A 31 -1.77 -8.95 6.71
CA VAL A 31 -1.58 -9.25 8.13
C VAL A 31 -2.30 -8.18 8.94
N ARG A 32 -2.82 -8.57 10.10
CA ARG A 32 -3.56 -7.64 10.96
C ARG A 32 -3.34 -7.99 12.43
N ARG A 33 -3.38 -6.96 13.25
CA ARG A 33 -3.32 -7.07 14.72
C ARG A 33 -4.63 -6.69 15.39
N LYS A 34 -5.57 -6.16 14.61
CA LYS A 34 -6.93 -5.85 15.04
C LYS A 34 -7.91 -6.45 14.04
N ARG A 35 -9.16 -6.56 14.44
CA ARG A 35 -10.23 -6.97 13.55
C ARG A 35 -10.47 -5.89 12.51
N VAL A 36 -10.24 -6.22 11.25
CA VAL A 36 -10.47 -5.33 10.11
C VAL A 36 -10.70 -6.19 8.87
N ASP A 37 -11.60 -5.74 8.01
CA ASP A 37 -11.86 -6.41 6.74
C ASP A 37 -10.83 -5.93 5.72
N LEU A 38 -9.74 -6.70 5.56
CA LEU A 38 -8.67 -6.33 4.64
C LEU A 38 -9.09 -6.41 3.18
N GLU A 39 -9.98 -7.32 2.82
CA GLU A 39 -10.47 -7.39 1.44
C GLU A 39 -11.23 -6.12 1.06
N ALA A 40 -12.10 -5.65 1.95
CA ALA A 40 -12.82 -4.40 1.75
C ALA A 40 -11.86 -3.21 1.73
N ALA A 41 -10.90 -3.17 2.65
CA ALA A 41 -9.93 -2.07 2.72
C ALA A 41 -9.10 -1.98 1.43
N ILE A 42 -8.66 -3.11 0.90
CA ILE A 42 -7.94 -3.14 -0.37
C ILE A 42 -8.83 -2.65 -1.51
N ALA A 43 -10.07 -3.13 -1.60
CA ALA A 43 -10.97 -2.73 -2.67
C ALA A 43 -11.24 -1.22 -2.64
N GLU A 44 -11.46 -0.67 -1.46
CA GLU A 44 -11.72 0.76 -1.28
C GLU A 44 -10.51 1.62 -1.66
N HIS A 45 -9.31 1.24 -1.20
CA HIS A 45 -8.11 1.99 -1.52
C HIS A 45 -7.69 1.85 -2.98
N ALA A 46 -7.94 0.70 -3.59
CA ALA A 46 -7.74 0.53 -5.03
C ALA A 46 -8.61 1.51 -5.83
N ALA A 47 -9.88 1.65 -5.43
CA ALA A 47 -10.80 2.59 -6.06
C ALA A 47 -10.31 4.05 -5.92
N LEU A 48 -9.86 4.42 -4.72
CA LEU A 48 -9.32 5.76 -4.47
C LEU A 48 -8.05 6.03 -5.30
N LEU A 49 -7.17 5.05 -5.39
CA LEU A 49 -5.95 5.17 -6.21
C LEU A 49 -6.28 5.33 -7.69
N ARG A 50 -7.23 4.55 -8.22
CA ARG A 50 -7.66 4.68 -9.61
C ARG A 50 -8.25 6.06 -9.87
N GLN A 51 -9.09 6.55 -8.97
CA GLN A 51 -9.71 7.87 -9.10
C GLN A 51 -8.65 8.98 -9.05
N ALA A 52 -7.71 8.89 -8.12
CA ALA A 52 -6.62 9.85 -8.02
C ALA A 52 -5.76 9.87 -9.29
N ARG A 53 -5.45 8.70 -9.84
CA ARG A 53 -4.68 8.59 -11.08
C ARG A 53 -5.38 9.27 -12.24
N THR A 54 -6.68 9.04 -12.38
CA THR A 54 -7.47 9.65 -13.45
C THR A 54 -7.50 11.18 -13.32
N ALA A 55 -7.74 11.67 -12.10
CA ALA A 55 -7.79 13.11 -11.84
C ALA A 55 -6.46 13.79 -12.13
N TYR A 56 -5.38 13.20 -11.64
CA TYR A 56 -4.04 13.80 -11.80
C TYR A 56 -3.52 13.72 -13.23
N ALA A 57 -3.82 12.65 -13.94
CA ALA A 57 -3.43 12.54 -15.34
C ALA A 57 -4.15 13.57 -16.22
N GLY A 58 -5.41 13.84 -15.92
CA GLY A 58 -6.23 14.77 -16.69
C GLY A 58 -5.88 16.22 -16.45
N SER A 59 -6.16 16.73 -15.23
CA SER A 59 -6.07 18.16 -14.96
C SER A 59 -4.66 18.64 -14.61
N LEU A 60 -3.82 17.75 -14.06
CA LEU A 60 -2.50 18.14 -13.61
C LEU A 60 -1.35 17.59 -14.47
N GLY A 61 -1.68 16.83 -15.51
CA GLY A 61 -0.66 16.26 -16.39
C GLY A 61 0.29 15.30 -15.68
N THR A 62 -0.14 14.70 -14.56
CA THR A 62 0.66 13.80 -13.76
C THR A 62 0.17 12.37 -13.97
N PRO A 63 0.86 11.55 -14.77
CA PRO A 63 0.39 10.21 -15.13
C PRO A 63 0.56 9.16 -14.04
N ARG A 64 1.34 9.47 -13.00
CA ARG A 64 1.65 8.51 -11.94
C ARG A 64 1.34 9.08 -10.57
N VAL A 65 0.57 8.33 -9.79
CA VAL A 65 0.37 8.60 -8.37
C VAL A 65 1.19 7.57 -7.61
N GLN A 66 2.09 8.01 -6.74
CA GLN A 66 2.96 7.11 -6.01
C GLN A 66 2.40 6.70 -4.66
N GLU A 67 1.67 7.58 -4.01
CA GLU A 67 1.13 7.32 -2.68
C GLU A 67 -0.16 8.09 -2.47
N LEU A 68 -0.97 7.58 -1.56
CA LEU A 68 -2.24 8.19 -1.17
C LEU A 68 -2.38 8.09 0.34
N LEU A 69 -2.63 9.21 1.00
CA LEU A 69 -2.88 9.25 2.43
C LEU A 69 -4.31 9.70 2.68
N VAL A 70 -5.04 8.92 3.47
CA VAL A 70 -6.35 9.33 3.96
C VAL A 70 -6.27 9.39 5.47
N ALA A 71 -6.28 10.62 6.01
CA ALA A 71 -6.20 10.84 7.45
C ALA A 71 -7.62 10.80 8.04
N GLY A 72 -8.16 9.61 8.19
CA GLY A 72 -9.46 9.40 8.81
C GLY A 72 -9.35 9.32 10.33
N HIS A 73 -10.48 9.16 11.01
CA HIS A 73 -10.54 8.95 12.44
C HIS A 73 -11.64 7.94 12.73
N PRO A 74 -11.33 6.83 13.42
CA PRO A 74 -10.07 6.49 14.10
C PRO A 74 -9.03 5.76 13.23
N VAL A 75 -9.24 5.65 11.93
CA VAL A 75 -8.34 4.93 11.04
C VAL A 75 -7.70 5.87 10.02
N VAL A 76 -6.38 5.78 9.91
CA VAL A 76 -5.61 6.44 8.86
C VAL A 76 -5.15 5.38 7.87
N GLY A 77 -5.39 5.61 6.59
CA GLY A 77 -4.96 4.71 5.52
C GLY A 77 -3.82 5.33 4.72
N TYR A 78 -2.76 4.57 4.52
CA TYR A 78 -1.65 4.98 3.67
C TYR A 78 -1.37 3.89 2.63
N ALA A 79 -1.46 4.26 1.37
CA ALA A 79 -1.23 3.35 0.25
C ALA A 79 -0.04 3.82 -0.56
N ARG A 80 0.84 2.90 -0.93
CA ARG A 80 2.01 3.20 -1.74
C ARG A 80 2.14 2.20 -2.88
N MET A 81 2.31 2.72 -4.11
CA MET A 81 2.48 1.87 -5.27
C MET A 81 3.79 1.08 -5.19
N VAL A 82 3.71 -0.19 -5.57
CA VAL A 82 4.86 -1.07 -5.68
C VAL A 82 5.17 -1.24 -7.16
N ARG A 83 6.32 -0.72 -7.58
CA ARG A 83 6.71 -0.75 -8.98
C ARG A 83 7.78 -1.82 -9.21
N ALA A 84 7.34 -3.01 -9.58
CA ALA A 84 8.22 -4.14 -9.86
C ALA A 84 8.66 -4.09 -11.32
N LEU A 85 9.68 -3.27 -11.60
CA LEU A 85 10.17 -3.05 -12.96
C LEU A 85 11.30 -3.99 -13.37
N THR A 86 11.86 -4.74 -12.42
CA THR A 86 12.92 -5.71 -12.66
C THR A 86 12.35 -7.12 -12.64
N GLY A 87 13.09 -8.07 -13.22
CA GLY A 87 12.62 -9.45 -13.30
C GLY A 87 11.90 -9.75 -14.60
N PRO A 88 11.49 -11.01 -14.80
CA PRO A 88 10.92 -11.45 -16.08
C PRO A 88 9.53 -10.90 -16.40
N LYS A 89 8.78 -10.44 -15.39
CA LYS A 89 7.44 -9.89 -15.58
C LYS A 89 7.26 -8.60 -14.78
N PRO A 90 7.65 -7.44 -15.34
CA PRO A 90 7.44 -6.17 -14.66
C PRO A 90 5.96 -5.94 -14.32
N ARG A 91 5.70 -5.37 -13.16
CA ARG A 91 4.34 -5.06 -12.70
C ARG A 91 4.28 -3.66 -12.11
N GLU A 92 3.23 -2.94 -12.42
CA GLU A 92 2.96 -1.60 -11.90
C GLU A 92 1.53 -1.49 -11.35
N ASP A 93 0.87 -2.62 -11.10
CA ASP A 93 -0.51 -2.66 -10.64
C ASP A 93 -0.68 -3.03 -9.17
N LEU A 94 0.42 -3.17 -8.44
CA LEU A 94 0.38 -3.54 -7.03
C LEU A 94 0.55 -2.33 -6.13
N PHE A 95 -0.07 -2.37 -4.96
CA PHE A 95 0.17 -1.36 -3.93
C PHE A 95 0.24 -1.99 -2.55
N LEU A 96 0.96 -1.31 -1.67
CA LEU A 96 1.08 -1.65 -0.27
C LEU A 96 0.14 -0.74 0.51
N LEU A 97 -0.73 -1.33 1.33
CA LEU A 97 -1.64 -0.59 2.20
C LEU A 97 -1.20 -0.77 3.65
N LEU A 98 -1.13 0.33 4.38
CA LEU A 98 -0.85 0.34 5.80
C LEU A 98 -2.00 1.05 6.50
N LEU A 99 -2.60 0.39 7.48
CA LEU A 99 -3.66 0.98 8.31
C LEU A 99 -3.10 1.31 9.67
N LEU A 100 -3.37 2.53 10.12
CA LEU A 100 -2.79 3.08 11.34
C LEU A 100 -3.86 3.71 12.21
N GLY A 101 -3.59 3.76 13.51
CA GLY A 101 -4.38 4.58 14.42
C GLY A 101 -4.07 6.07 14.23
N PRO A 102 -4.92 6.95 14.80
CA PRO A 102 -4.80 8.40 14.56
C PRO A 102 -3.55 9.03 15.18
N GLU A 103 -2.90 8.33 16.10
CA GLU A 103 -1.70 8.86 16.78
C GLU A 103 -0.40 8.28 16.22
N ALA A 104 -0.46 7.53 15.14
CA ALA A 104 0.73 6.94 14.53
C ALA A 104 1.63 8.01 13.92
N ASN A 105 2.93 7.72 13.90
CA ASN A 105 3.92 8.60 13.27
C ASN A 105 3.88 8.41 11.75
N LEU A 106 3.28 9.34 11.03
CA LEU A 106 3.13 9.26 9.59
C LEU A 106 4.46 9.34 8.84
N GLY A 107 5.42 10.10 9.35
CA GLY A 107 6.75 10.16 8.74
C GLY A 107 7.45 8.80 8.79
N GLN A 108 7.38 8.12 9.92
CA GLN A 108 7.91 6.78 10.08
C GLN A 108 7.17 5.78 9.18
N ALA A 109 5.84 5.90 9.12
CA ALA A 109 5.02 5.04 8.26
C ALA A 109 5.44 5.16 6.79
N ARG A 110 5.60 6.38 6.30
CA ARG A 110 6.03 6.63 4.91
C ARG A 110 7.43 6.07 4.64
N LEU A 111 8.36 6.29 5.55
CA LEU A 111 9.73 5.80 5.41
C LEU A 111 9.79 4.28 5.35
N GLN A 112 9.14 3.62 6.30
CA GLN A 112 9.17 2.17 6.37
C GLN A 112 8.37 1.52 5.23
N ALA A 113 7.25 2.12 4.84
CA ALA A 113 6.48 1.64 3.71
C ALA A 113 7.25 1.77 2.40
N ALA A 114 8.01 2.86 2.23
CA ALA A 114 8.85 3.04 1.05
C ALA A 114 9.91 1.94 0.93
N ARG A 115 10.57 1.63 2.05
CA ARG A 115 11.57 0.55 2.11
C ARG A 115 10.95 -0.81 1.83
N SER A 116 9.80 -1.09 2.42
CA SER A 116 9.08 -2.34 2.21
C SER A 116 8.63 -2.47 0.76
N ALA A 117 8.16 -1.38 0.15
CA ALA A 117 7.75 -1.38 -1.25
C ALA A 117 8.91 -1.70 -2.18
N GLU A 118 10.11 -1.19 -1.90
CA GLU A 118 11.31 -1.51 -2.67
C GLU A 118 11.64 -3.00 -2.58
N THR A 119 11.60 -3.57 -1.38
CA THR A 119 11.85 -4.99 -1.17
C THR A 119 10.79 -5.85 -1.88
N LEU A 120 9.53 -5.46 -1.77
CA LEU A 120 8.44 -6.14 -2.46
C LEU A 120 8.60 -6.10 -3.97
N ALA A 121 9.03 -4.97 -4.50
CA ALA A 121 9.24 -4.81 -5.93
C ALA A 121 10.26 -5.81 -6.46
N GLU A 122 11.33 -6.06 -5.72
CA GLU A 122 12.34 -7.06 -6.08
C GLU A 122 11.76 -8.46 -6.08
N VAL A 123 11.03 -8.81 -5.03
CA VAL A 123 10.42 -10.14 -4.89
C VAL A 123 9.37 -10.38 -5.96
N VAL A 124 8.46 -9.43 -6.14
CA VAL A 124 7.32 -9.57 -7.06
C VAL A 124 7.77 -9.65 -8.52
N GLY A 125 8.83 -8.92 -8.88
CA GLY A 125 9.37 -8.97 -10.24
C GLY A 125 9.84 -10.37 -10.67
N TRP A 126 10.11 -11.26 -9.71
CA TRP A 126 10.55 -12.62 -9.96
C TRP A 126 9.47 -13.66 -9.71
N LEU A 127 8.31 -13.26 -9.18
CA LEU A 127 7.15 -14.14 -9.00
C LEU A 127 6.31 -14.13 -10.27
N THR A 128 5.99 -15.31 -10.77
CA THR A 128 5.15 -15.38 -11.97
C THR A 128 4.04 -16.40 -11.81
#